data_80353357edcd198836d94296c5bf585e
#
_entry.id   80353357edcd198836d94296c5bf585e
#
_cell.length_a   1.000
_cell.length_b   1.000
_cell.length_c   1.000
_cell.angle_alpha   90.00
_cell.angle_beta   90.00
_cell.angle_gamma   90.00
#
_symmetry.space_group_name_H-M   'P 1'
#
loop_
_entity.id
_entity.type
_entity.pdbx_description
1 polymer ?
#
loop_
_entity_poly.entity_id
_entity_poly.type
_entity_poly.pdbx_seq_one_letter_code
_entity_poly.pdbx_strand_id
1 'polypeptide(L)'
;CAIMEPYILRYVFFNKCTLYNTRKSGGYIVAPNHKKEEKWGYVFDHCVIDGNADVEGLYFGRPWHDSPKTVFLYTTCKVPVYAKGWYFTMGGIPEIWADYKTVDAYGDPVDVSLRNDYYYYYEGETIIDESTGQPKKDENGVTMKENKIEGYAKNSLTDEEAAAYTIENVMSGSDDWDPAIMTESVEAPSGLKIEGKTLSWEASKYVICYVVKKNGSTIGFVKADAAELVYEDELMQS
;
A
#
# COMPACT_ATOMS: atom_id res chain seq x y z
N CYS A 1 -12.54 6.54 6.97
CA CYS A 1 -11.30 7.20 7.34
C CYS A 1 -10.33 7.01 6.19
N ALA A 2 -9.82 8.08 5.61
CA ALA A 2 -8.82 7.98 4.55
C ALA A 2 -7.42 7.89 5.17
N ILE A 3 -6.54 7.13 4.53
CA ILE A 3 -5.12 7.19 4.84
C ILE A 3 -4.63 8.54 4.32
N MET A 4 -4.30 9.43 5.22
CA MET A 4 -3.79 10.77 4.92
C MET A 4 -2.33 10.81 5.32
N GLU A 5 -1.52 11.42 4.48
CA GLU A 5 -0.12 11.64 4.77
C GLU A 5 0.05 12.76 5.82
N PRO A 6 0.63 12.49 6.99
CA PRO A 6 1.34 13.52 7.71
C PRO A 6 2.63 13.80 6.93
N TYR A 7 3.00 15.00 6.70
CA TYR A 7 4.10 15.60 5.90
C TYR A 7 5.46 14.85 5.76
N ILE A 8 5.56 13.59 6.16
CA ILE A 8 6.82 12.85 6.31
C ILE A 8 6.86 11.54 5.50
N LEU A 9 5.72 10.94 5.13
CA LEU A 9 5.69 9.65 4.43
C LEU A 9 5.52 9.86 2.92
N ARG A 10 6.63 9.83 2.19
CA ARG A 10 6.63 10.00 0.72
C ARG A 10 6.20 8.74 -0.01
N TYR A 11 6.60 7.57 0.50
CA TYR A 11 6.29 6.27 -0.08
C TYR A 11 5.78 5.33 1.00
N VAL A 12 4.72 4.60 0.70
CA VAL A 12 4.20 3.57 1.61
C VAL A 12 3.81 2.35 0.80
N PHE A 13 4.26 1.19 1.23
CA PHE A 13 3.92 -0.08 0.63
C PHE A 13 3.05 -0.89 1.58
N PHE A 14 1.79 -1.11 1.20
CA PHE A 14 0.85 -1.97 1.90
C PHE A 14 0.85 -3.34 1.22
N ASN A 15 1.39 -4.34 1.90
CA ASN A 15 1.48 -5.70 1.39
C ASN A 15 0.47 -6.60 2.08
N LYS A 16 -0.47 -7.18 1.31
CA LYS A 16 -1.47 -8.16 1.79
C LYS A 16 -2.28 -7.65 3.00
N CYS A 17 -2.56 -6.35 3.03
CA CYS A 17 -3.33 -5.73 4.11
C CYS A 17 -4.84 -5.85 3.86
N THR A 18 -5.63 -5.92 4.92
CA THR A 18 -7.07 -5.74 4.86
C THR A 18 -7.45 -4.33 5.28
N LEU A 19 -8.14 -3.62 4.40
CA LEU A 19 -8.64 -2.27 4.60
C LEU A 19 -10.15 -2.37 4.88
N TYR A 20 -10.54 -2.25 6.15
CA TYR A 20 -11.91 -2.49 6.57
C TYR A 20 -12.70 -1.18 6.73
N ASN A 21 -13.77 -1.02 5.96
CA ASN A 21 -14.66 0.15 6.02
C ASN A 21 -15.87 -0.11 6.91
N THR A 22 -16.04 0.72 7.94
CA THR A 22 -17.17 0.65 8.87
C THR A 22 -18.28 1.64 8.56
N ARG A 23 -18.13 2.51 7.55
CA ARG A 23 -19.12 3.56 7.24
C ARG A 23 -20.05 3.12 6.13
N LYS A 24 -21.36 3.18 6.43
CA LYS A 24 -22.42 2.89 5.45
C LYS A 24 -22.31 3.74 4.18
N SER A 25 -22.13 5.04 4.32
CA SER A 25 -22.01 5.98 3.19
C SER A 25 -20.70 5.87 2.41
N GLY A 26 -19.90 4.82 2.65
CA GLY A 26 -18.60 4.64 2.01
C GLY A 26 -17.58 5.70 2.43
N GLY A 27 -16.80 6.18 1.49
CA GLY A 27 -15.76 7.17 1.73
C GLY A 27 -14.59 7.01 0.77
N TYR A 28 -13.41 7.33 1.26
CA TYR A 28 -12.16 7.27 0.50
C TYR A 28 -11.14 6.44 1.27
N ILE A 29 -10.41 5.56 0.59
CA ILE A 29 -9.34 4.78 1.22
C ILE A 29 -8.15 5.69 1.46
N VAL A 30 -7.75 6.47 0.44
CA VAL A 30 -6.61 7.38 0.54
C VAL A 30 -6.98 8.83 0.23
N ALA A 31 -6.19 9.75 0.78
CA ALA A 31 -6.15 11.17 0.41
C ALA A 31 -4.68 11.62 0.40
N PRO A 32 -3.90 11.21 -0.59
CA PRO A 32 -2.46 11.45 -0.62
C PRO A 32 -2.11 12.87 -1.07
N ASN A 33 -0.91 13.27 -0.68
CA ASN A 33 -0.29 14.53 -1.05
C ASN A 33 1.17 14.25 -1.43
N HIS A 34 1.44 14.06 -2.72
CA HIS A 34 2.79 13.80 -3.22
C HIS A 34 3.23 14.94 -4.12
N LYS A 35 4.51 15.27 -4.06
CA LYS A 35 5.10 16.22 -5.00
C LYS A 35 5.37 15.56 -6.34
N LYS A 36 5.42 16.37 -7.40
CA LYS A 36 5.60 15.88 -8.76
C LYS A 36 6.92 15.13 -8.95
N GLU A 37 7.99 15.57 -8.31
CA GLU A 37 9.33 14.96 -8.38
C GLU A 37 9.45 13.62 -7.64
N GLU A 38 8.48 13.26 -6.80
CA GLU A 38 8.46 11.98 -6.11
C GLU A 38 8.11 10.85 -7.09
N LYS A 39 8.96 9.84 -7.17
CA LYS A 39 8.81 8.74 -8.14
C LYS A 39 7.63 7.83 -7.80
N TRP A 40 7.47 7.49 -6.52
CA TRP A 40 6.46 6.59 -6.01
C TRP A 40 5.44 7.34 -5.15
N GLY A 41 4.41 6.66 -4.74
CA GLY A 41 3.42 7.15 -3.79
C GLY A 41 2.95 6.02 -2.89
N TYR A 42 1.63 5.90 -2.71
CA TYR A 42 1.06 4.77 -1.98
C TYR A 42 0.87 3.58 -2.91
N VAL A 43 1.39 2.43 -2.50
CA VAL A 43 1.26 1.17 -3.22
C VAL A 43 0.51 0.18 -2.35
N PHE A 44 -0.57 -0.38 -2.87
CA PHE A 44 -1.35 -1.45 -2.23
C PHE A 44 -1.19 -2.71 -3.07
N ASP A 45 -0.47 -3.69 -2.55
CA ASP A 45 -0.19 -4.94 -3.24
C ASP A 45 -0.92 -6.10 -2.58
N HIS A 46 -1.70 -6.88 -3.36
CA HIS A 46 -2.50 -8.00 -2.90
C HIS A 46 -3.36 -7.69 -1.66
N CYS A 47 -3.86 -6.45 -1.57
CA CYS A 47 -4.70 -6.02 -0.45
C CYS A 47 -6.16 -6.46 -0.62
N VAL A 48 -6.89 -6.47 0.48
CA VAL A 48 -8.33 -6.73 0.50
C VAL A 48 -9.05 -5.47 0.99
N ILE A 49 -10.01 -4.98 0.20
CA ILE A 49 -10.93 -3.92 0.61
C ILE A 49 -12.21 -4.60 1.09
N ASP A 50 -12.47 -4.50 2.39
CA ASP A 50 -13.61 -5.15 3.06
C ASP A 50 -14.40 -4.10 3.84
N GLY A 51 -15.53 -4.48 4.42
CA GLY A 51 -16.34 -3.58 5.20
C GLY A 51 -17.64 -4.19 5.70
N ASN A 52 -18.45 -3.37 6.36
CA ASN A 52 -19.79 -3.76 6.79
C ASN A 52 -20.66 -4.09 5.56
N ALA A 53 -21.59 -5.03 5.73
CA ALA A 53 -22.47 -5.49 4.65
C ALA A 53 -23.40 -4.40 4.06
N ASP A 54 -23.57 -3.30 4.78
CA ASP A 54 -24.42 -2.17 4.37
C ASP A 54 -23.63 -1.02 3.72
N VAL A 55 -22.35 -1.23 3.36
CA VAL A 55 -21.53 -0.23 2.63
C VAL A 55 -22.11 -0.06 1.22
N GLU A 56 -22.54 1.17 0.91
CA GLU A 56 -23.18 1.50 -0.37
C GLU A 56 -22.16 1.64 -1.52
N GLY A 57 -20.93 2.01 -1.20
CA GLY A 57 -19.83 2.14 -2.13
C GLY A 57 -18.75 3.07 -1.59
N LEU A 58 -17.55 2.97 -2.15
CA LEU A 58 -16.42 3.81 -1.78
C LEU A 58 -15.56 4.14 -2.99
N TYR A 59 -14.69 5.14 -2.85
CA TYR A 59 -13.63 5.45 -3.80
C TYR A 59 -12.30 4.92 -3.27
N PHE A 60 -11.40 4.53 -4.14
CA PHE A 60 -10.00 4.25 -3.79
C PHE A 60 -9.35 5.49 -3.17
N GLY A 61 -9.62 6.67 -3.72
CA GLY A 61 -9.05 7.88 -3.17
C GLY A 61 -9.66 9.17 -3.68
N ARG A 62 -9.19 10.28 -3.08
CA ARG A 62 -9.49 11.66 -3.50
C ARG A 62 -8.20 12.48 -3.56
N PRO A 63 -8.03 13.39 -4.56
CA PRO A 63 -6.78 14.12 -4.80
C PRO A 63 -6.63 15.28 -3.83
N TRP A 64 -5.93 15.06 -2.71
CA TRP A 64 -5.91 16.08 -1.67
C TRP A 64 -5.09 17.30 -2.07
N HIS A 65 -3.83 17.12 -2.44
CA HIS A 65 -2.93 18.22 -2.86
C HIS A 65 -1.91 17.76 -3.89
N ASP A 66 -1.29 18.72 -4.56
CA ASP A 66 -0.17 18.58 -5.49
C ASP A 66 -0.39 17.52 -6.59
N SER A 67 0.48 16.51 -6.65
CA SER A 67 0.48 15.45 -7.67
C SER A 67 0.34 14.06 -7.02
N PRO A 68 -0.85 13.72 -6.48
CA PRO A 68 -1.05 12.44 -5.79
C PRO A 68 -0.68 11.24 -6.67
N LYS A 69 -0.09 10.22 -6.05
CA LYS A 69 0.27 8.95 -6.68
C LYS A 69 -0.23 7.80 -5.83
N THR A 70 -1.02 6.92 -6.40
CA THR A 70 -1.48 5.71 -5.73
C THR A 70 -1.77 4.62 -6.74
N VAL A 71 -1.35 3.40 -6.43
CA VAL A 71 -1.69 2.22 -7.22
C VAL A 71 -2.22 1.12 -6.33
N PHE A 72 -3.24 0.42 -6.82
CA PHE A 72 -3.75 -0.80 -6.22
C PHE A 72 -3.46 -1.97 -7.17
N LEU A 73 -2.69 -2.95 -6.71
CA LEU A 73 -2.26 -4.09 -7.49
C LEU A 73 -2.89 -5.36 -6.94
N TYR A 74 -3.50 -6.18 -7.81
CA TYR A 74 -4.06 -7.47 -7.43
C TYR A 74 -5.01 -7.41 -6.22
N THR A 75 -5.78 -6.32 -6.12
CA THR A 75 -6.64 -6.05 -4.97
C THR A 75 -7.97 -6.79 -5.09
N THR A 76 -8.44 -7.36 -3.98
CA THR A 76 -9.78 -7.96 -3.88
C THR A 76 -10.74 -6.97 -3.23
N CYS A 77 -11.84 -6.62 -3.91
CA CYS A 77 -12.86 -5.72 -3.41
C CYS A 77 -14.08 -6.54 -2.94
N LYS A 78 -14.24 -6.74 -1.63
CA LYS A 78 -15.40 -7.43 -1.04
C LYS A 78 -16.60 -6.52 -0.80
N VAL A 79 -16.38 -5.22 -0.81
CA VAL A 79 -17.42 -4.18 -0.76
C VAL A 79 -17.42 -3.38 -2.06
N PRO A 80 -18.54 -2.76 -2.45
CA PRO A 80 -18.63 -2.02 -3.70
C PRO A 80 -17.63 -0.86 -3.77
N VAL A 81 -16.84 -0.80 -4.85
CA VAL A 81 -16.06 0.37 -5.26
C VAL A 81 -16.78 1.02 -6.44
N TYR A 82 -16.97 2.33 -6.41
CA TYR A 82 -17.63 3.04 -7.50
C TYR A 82 -16.92 2.81 -8.84
N ALA A 83 -17.68 2.70 -9.92
CA ALA A 83 -17.13 2.44 -11.25
C ALA A 83 -16.04 3.44 -11.67
N LYS A 84 -16.19 4.71 -11.27
CA LYS A 84 -15.17 5.76 -11.46
C LYS A 84 -13.87 5.47 -10.68
N GLY A 85 -13.88 4.62 -9.67
CA GLY A 85 -12.75 4.25 -8.82
C GLY A 85 -12.20 5.37 -7.96
N TRP A 86 -12.06 6.54 -8.52
CA TRP A 86 -11.38 7.70 -7.94
C TRP A 86 -12.27 8.94 -7.94
N TYR A 87 -12.26 9.68 -6.85
CA TYR A 87 -12.99 10.92 -6.75
C TYR A 87 -12.28 12.04 -7.54
N PHE A 88 -13.02 12.83 -8.27
CA PHE A 88 -12.52 13.65 -9.35
C PHE A 88 -11.93 15.01 -8.92
N THR A 89 -12.18 15.46 -7.69
CA THR A 89 -11.79 16.82 -7.26
C THR A 89 -11.48 16.87 -5.77
N MET A 90 -10.47 17.65 -5.40
CA MET A 90 -10.26 18.11 -4.01
C MET A 90 -9.24 19.26 -3.93
N GLY A 91 -8.06 19.15 -4.50
CA GLY A 91 -7.01 20.17 -4.41
C GLY A 91 -5.70 19.77 -5.08
N GLY A 92 -5.68 18.60 -5.74
CA GLY A 92 -4.53 18.10 -6.49
C GLY A 92 -4.92 17.54 -7.85
N ILE A 93 -3.95 17.41 -8.72
CA ILE A 93 -4.06 16.70 -9.99
C ILE A 93 -3.20 15.44 -9.89
N PRO A 94 -3.80 14.26 -9.81
CA PRO A 94 -3.04 13.01 -9.71
C PRO A 94 -2.15 12.80 -10.94
N GLU A 95 -0.97 12.25 -10.74
CA GLU A 95 -0.11 11.83 -11.84
C GLU A 95 -0.40 10.38 -12.24
N ILE A 96 -0.52 9.50 -11.25
CA ILE A 96 -0.89 8.12 -11.45
C ILE A 96 -1.87 7.66 -10.38
N TRP A 97 -3.06 7.25 -10.83
CA TRP A 97 -4.14 6.74 -10.01
C TRP A 97 -4.78 5.56 -10.69
N ALA A 98 -4.18 4.39 -10.47
CA ALA A 98 -4.50 3.19 -11.21
C ALA A 98 -4.82 2.02 -10.28
N ASP A 99 -5.65 1.11 -10.76
CA ASP A 99 -5.79 -0.22 -10.22
C ASP A 99 -5.50 -1.27 -11.32
N TYR A 100 -4.83 -2.35 -10.92
CA TYR A 100 -4.35 -3.35 -11.84
C TYR A 100 -4.76 -4.75 -11.37
N LYS A 101 -5.43 -5.51 -12.25
CA LYS A 101 -5.96 -6.84 -11.96
C LYS A 101 -6.78 -6.90 -10.66
N THR A 102 -7.58 -5.87 -10.43
CA THR A 102 -8.55 -5.84 -9.34
C THR A 102 -9.66 -6.85 -9.58
N VAL A 103 -10.05 -7.58 -8.55
CA VAL A 103 -11.14 -8.56 -8.58
C VAL A 103 -12.21 -8.21 -7.55
N ASP A 104 -13.41 -8.70 -7.76
CA ASP A 104 -14.52 -8.59 -6.81
C ASP A 104 -14.45 -9.66 -5.70
N ALA A 105 -15.50 -9.76 -4.88
CA ALA A 105 -15.60 -10.72 -3.78
C ALA A 105 -15.62 -12.19 -4.22
N TYR A 106 -15.93 -12.45 -5.50
CA TYR A 106 -16.00 -13.80 -6.09
C TYR A 106 -14.72 -14.17 -6.85
N GLY A 107 -13.81 -13.21 -7.02
CA GLY A 107 -12.59 -13.38 -7.80
C GLY A 107 -12.75 -13.03 -9.28
N ASP A 108 -13.89 -12.47 -9.67
CA ASP A 108 -14.13 -12.04 -11.04
C ASP A 108 -13.45 -10.68 -11.31
N PRO A 109 -12.86 -10.47 -12.50
CA PRO A 109 -12.23 -9.20 -12.86
C PRO A 109 -13.22 -8.01 -12.80
N VAL A 110 -12.83 -6.94 -12.14
CA VAL A 110 -13.61 -5.69 -12.12
C VAL A 110 -13.41 -4.94 -13.44
N ASP A 111 -14.50 -4.42 -14.00
CA ASP A 111 -14.43 -3.53 -15.16
C ASP A 111 -13.81 -2.18 -14.78
N VAL A 112 -12.63 -1.91 -15.32
CA VAL A 112 -11.87 -0.69 -15.09
C VAL A 112 -12.02 0.36 -16.21
N SER A 113 -12.83 0.07 -17.24
CA SER A 113 -13.00 0.96 -18.40
C SER A 113 -13.61 2.33 -18.08
N LEU A 114 -14.32 2.41 -16.93
CA LEU A 114 -14.96 3.64 -16.46
C LEU A 114 -14.13 4.39 -15.41
N ARG A 115 -12.90 3.94 -15.14
CA ARG A 115 -12.03 4.62 -14.16
C ARG A 115 -11.78 6.06 -14.58
N ASN A 116 -11.94 6.96 -13.60
CA ASN A 116 -11.74 8.38 -13.85
C ASN A 116 -10.27 8.67 -14.19
N ASP A 117 -10.06 9.49 -15.21
CA ASP A 117 -8.75 9.96 -15.65
C ASP A 117 -8.64 11.49 -15.63
N TYR A 118 -9.77 12.21 -15.55
CA TYR A 118 -9.83 13.65 -15.56
C TYR A 118 -10.12 14.22 -14.18
N TYR A 119 -9.31 15.19 -13.75
CA TYR A 119 -9.34 15.80 -12.42
C TYR A 119 -9.28 17.31 -12.53
N TYR A 120 -9.94 17.99 -11.59
CA TYR A 120 -9.85 19.43 -11.48
C TYR A 120 -10.15 19.91 -10.07
N TYR A 121 -9.72 21.12 -9.78
CA TYR A 121 -10.11 21.86 -8.59
C TYR A 121 -10.08 23.36 -8.87
N TYR A 122 -10.61 24.16 -7.97
CA TYR A 122 -10.58 25.60 -8.07
C TYR A 122 -9.74 26.20 -6.96
N GLU A 123 -8.96 27.25 -7.27
CA GLU A 123 -8.19 28.05 -6.33
C GLU A 123 -8.42 29.54 -6.52
N GLY A 124 -7.96 30.38 -5.55
CA GLY A 124 -8.24 31.79 -5.53
C GLY A 124 -9.52 32.16 -4.78
N GLU A 125 -10.08 33.33 -5.06
CA GLU A 125 -11.31 33.83 -4.43
C GLU A 125 -12.55 33.09 -4.95
N THR A 126 -13.52 32.89 -4.07
CA THR A 126 -14.79 32.24 -4.43
C THR A 126 -15.64 33.15 -5.29
N ILE A 127 -16.10 32.65 -6.42
CA ILE A 127 -17.04 33.36 -7.29
C ILE A 127 -18.43 33.32 -6.65
N ILE A 128 -19.01 34.51 -6.44
CA ILE A 128 -20.37 34.64 -5.89
C ILE A 128 -21.36 34.85 -7.06
N ASP A 129 -22.48 34.17 -6.97
CA ASP A 129 -23.62 34.41 -7.87
C ASP A 129 -24.33 35.68 -7.40
N GLU A 130 -24.29 36.73 -8.25
CA GLU A 130 -24.86 38.03 -7.92
C GLU A 130 -26.38 38.03 -7.70
N SER A 131 -27.07 37.05 -8.27
CA SER A 131 -28.53 36.93 -8.13
C SER A 131 -28.95 36.32 -6.81
N THR A 132 -28.13 35.44 -6.23
CA THR A 132 -28.44 34.69 -5.02
C THR A 132 -27.59 35.10 -3.82
N GLY A 133 -26.45 35.75 -4.05
CA GLY A 133 -25.44 36.03 -3.02
C GLY A 133 -24.71 34.80 -2.48
N GLN A 134 -24.87 33.65 -3.12
CA GLN A 134 -24.26 32.38 -2.70
C GLN A 134 -23.05 32.01 -3.56
N PRO A 135 -22.12 31.17 -3.06
CA PRO A 135 -21.06 30.61 -3.87
C PRO A 135 -21.58 29.93 -5.13
N LYS A 136 -21.07 30.35 -6.29
CA LYS A 136 -21.41 29.72 -7.56
C LYS A 136 -20.82 28.31 -7.61
N LYS A 137 -21.60 27.35 -8.11
CA LYS A 137 -21.20 25.97 -8.30
C LYS A 137 -21.19 25.61 -9.76
N ASP A 138 -20.27 24.71 -10.13
CA ASP A 138 -20.25 24.11 -11.46
C ASP A 138 -21.31 22.99 -11.60
N GLU A 139 -21.35 22.34 -12.75
CA GLU A 139 -22.28 21.24 -13.06
C GLU A 139 -22.13 20.00 -12.15
N ASN A 140 -20.95 19.82 -11.53
CA ASN A 140 -20.67 18.73 -10.59
C ASN A 140 -20.89 19.14 -9.12
N GLY A 141 -21.38 20.37 -8.88
CA GLY A 141 -21.64 20.90 -7.55
C GLY A 141 -20.39 21.40 -6.81
N VAL A 142 -19.25 21.51 -7.49
CA VAL A 142 -18.02 22.05 -6.91
C VAL A 142 -18.08 23.57 -6.86
N THR A 143 -17.72 24.15 -5.73
CA THR A 143 -17.67 25.61 -5.58
C THR A 143 -16.61 26.20 -6.52
N MET A 144 -17.05 27.09 -7.40
CA MET A 144 -16.18 27.76 -8.36
C MET A 144 -15.36 28.86 -7.67
N LYS A 145 -14.09 28.93 -8.05
CA LYS A 145 -13.19 30.03 -7.69
C LYS A 145 -12.55 30.59 -8.95
N GLU A 146 -11.76 31.64 -8.82
CA GLU A 146 -11.18 32.39 -9.94
C GLU A 146 -10.43 31.51 -10.94
N ASN A 147 -9.63 30.57 -10.46
CA ASN A 147 -8.77 29.74 -11.29
C ASN A 147 -9.20 28.28 -11.22
N LYS A 148 -9.54 27.70 -12.36
CA LYS A 148 -9.74 26.27 -12.53
C LYS A 148 -8.42 25.62 -12.92
N ILE A 149 -7.94 24.71 -12.11
CA ILE A 149 -6.77 23.86 -12.38
C ILE A 149 -7.28 22.49 -12.78
N GLU A 150 -6.79 21.95 -13.88
CA GLU A 150 -7.27 20.67 -14.40
C GLU A 150 -6.17 19.87 -15.08
N GLY A 151 -6.37 18.56 -15.17
CA GLY A 151 -5.43 17.65 -15.80
C GLY A 151 -5.90 16.20 -15.83
N TYR A 152 -5.05 15.36 -16.39
CA TYR A 152 -5.31 13.93 -16.54
C TYR A 152 -4.31 13.13 -15.75
N ALA A 153 -4.79 12.05 -15.14
CA ALA A 153 -3.96 11.05 -14.48
C ALA A 153 -3.89 9.77 -15.33
N LYS A 154 -2.79 9.07 -15.19
CA LYS A 154 -2.70 7.70 -15.69
C LYS A 154 -3.57 6.80 -14.80
N ASN A 155 -4.61 6.19 -15.37
CA ASN A 155 -5.59 5.37 -14.65
C ASN A 155 -5.46 3.86 -14.89
N SER A 156 -4.47 3.44 -15.67
CA SER A 156 -4.22 2.03 -16.00
C SER A 156 -2.73 1.72 -16.07
N LEU A 157 -2.36 0.47 -15.83
CA LEU A 157 -0.99 -0.02 -15.91
C LEU A 157 -0.89 -1.16 -16.91
N THR A 158 0.22 -1.20 -17.66
CA THR A 158 0.62 -2.41 -18.38
C THR A 158 1.19 -3.45 -17.42
N ASP A 159 1.35 -4.70 -17.88
CA ASP A 159 1.98 -5.77 -17.09
C ASP A 159 3.42 -5.40 -16.68
N GLU A 160 4.18 -4.76 -17.56
CA GLU A 160 5.54 -4.30 -17.30
C GLU A 160 5.59 -3.18 -16.27
N GLU A 161 4.67 -2.21 -16.36
CA GLU A 161 4.58 -1.12 -15.38
C GLU A 161 4.17 -1.62 -14.01
N ALA A 162 3.19 -2.52 -13.94
CA ALA A 162 2.76 -3.12 -12.68
C ALA A 162 3.89 -3.92 -12.02
N ALA A 163 4.70 -4.65 -12.80
CA ALA A 163 5.84 -5.41 -12.32
C ALA A 163 6.95 -4.53 -11.70
N ALA A 164 6.97 -3.23 -12.00
CA ALA A 164 7.94 -2.31 -11.41
C ALA A 164 7.60 -1.89 -9.96
N TYR A 165 6.37 -2.11 -9.52
CA TYR A 165 5.91 -1.76 -8.17
C TYR A 165 6.21 -2.89 -7.16
N THR A 166 7.46 -3.27 -7.04
CA THR A 166 7.89 -4.21 -5.99
C THR A 166 8.24 -3.47 -4.71
N ILE A 167 8.22 -4.17 -3.57
CA ILE A 167 8.60 -3.57 -2.29
C ILE A 167 10.04 -3.03 -2.34
N GLU A 168 10.93 -3.74 -3.01
CA GLU A 168 12.33 -3.33 -3.17
C GLU A 168 12.42 -2.03 -3.96
N ASN A 169 11.74 -1.93 -5.11
CA ASN A 169 11.80 -0.73 -5.94
C ASN A 169 11.18 0.49 -5.27
N VAL A 170 10.10 0.30 -4.51
CA VAL A 170 9.35 1.40 -3.89
C VAL A 170 10.00 1.86 -2.59
N MET A 171 10.53 0.93 -1.79
CA MET A 171 10.97 1.20 -0.42
C MET A 171 12.47 1.26 -0.25
N SER A 172 13.28 0.77 -1.22
CA SER A 172 14.74 0.86 -1.13
C SER A 172 15.20 2.31 -1.13
N GLY A 173 16.04 2.64 -0.16
CA GLY A 173 16.70 3.92 -0.01
C GLY A 173 18.21 3.84 -0.32
N SER A 174 18.96 4.81 0.21
CA SER A 174 20.43 4.87 0.14
C SER A 174 21.11 4.40 1.43
N ASP A 175 20.36 3.71 2.30
CA ASP A 175 20.74 3.36 3.67
C ASP A 175 21.03 1.86 3.85
N ASP A 176 21.17 1.13 2.75
CA ASP A 176 21.39 -0.33 2.71
C ASP A 176 20.29 -1.16 3.41
N TRP A 177 19.14 -0.52 3.73
CA TRP A 177 18.02 -1.26 4.27
C TRP A 177 17.38 -2.16 3.20
N ASP A 178 17.21 -3.44 3.56
CA ASP A 178 16.55 -4.42 2.69
C ASP A 178 15.07 -4.54 3.06
N PRO A 179 14.14 -3.95 2.27
CA PRO A 179 12.71 -4.02 2.55
C PRO A 179 12.13 -5.43 2.43
N ALA A 180 12.81 -6.33 1.70
CA ALA A 180 12.35 -7.72 1.54
C ALA A 180 12.41 -8.52 2.85
N ILE A 181 13.22 -8.12 3.82
CA ILE A 181 13.30 -8.76 5.14
C ILE A 181 11.94 -8.88 5.83
N MET A 182 11.01 -7.98 5.52
CA MET A 182 9.67 -7.97 6.10
C MET A 182 8.70 -8.96 5.43
N THR A 183 9.05 -9.48 4.26
CA THR A 183 8.16 -10.30 3.41
C THR A 183 8.72 -11.68 3.10
N GLU A 184 10.04 -11.88 3.27
CA GLU A 184 10.71 -13.14 2.99
C GLU A 184 10.42 -14.19 4.08
N SER A 185 10.25 -15.42 3.62
CA SER A 185 10.21 -16.57 4.53
C SER A 185 11.63 -16.97 4.88
N VAL A 186 11.87 -17.17 6.17
CA VAL A 186 13.16 -17.68 6.64
C VAL A 186 13.28 -19.16 6.25
N GLU A 187 14.32 -19.48 5.48
CA GLU A 187 14.64 -20.89 5.17
C GLU A 187 15.17 -21.63 6.37
N ALA A 188 14.96 -22.94 6.38
CA ALA A 188 15.55 -23.80 7.41
C ALA A 188 17.09 -23.72 7.33
N PRO A 189 17.80 -23.74 8.47
CA PRO A 189 19.25 -23.77 8.46
C PRO A 189 19.79 -24.98 7.68
N SER A 190 20.82 -24.75 6.89
CA SER A 190 21.57 -25.82 6.19
C SER A 190 22.82 -26.22 6.96
N GLY A 191 23.50 -27.24 6.50
CA GLY A 191 24.80 -27.66 7.05
C GLY A 191 24.77 -28.10 8.50
N LEU A 192 23.62 -28.59 9.00
CA LEU A 192 23.48 -29.06 10.37
C LEU A 192 24.45 -30.21 10.68
N LYS A 193 25.30 -30.05 11.71
CA LYS A 193 26.25 -31.07 12.19
C LYS A 193 26.16 -31.21 13.66
N ILE A 194 26.42 -32.44 14.15
CA ILE A 194 26.52 -32.78 15.55
C ILE A 194 27.90 -33.43 15.78
N GLU A 195 28.73 -32.81 16.55
CA GLU A 195 30.04 -33.32 16.93
C GLU A 195 30.14 -33.35 18.46
N GLY A 196 30.06 -34.57 19.04
CA GLY A 196 29.98 -34.74 20.47
C GLY A 196 28.72 -34.07 21.05
N LYS A 197 28.92 -33.02 21.83
CA LYS A 197 27.82 -32.24 22.45
C LYS A 197 27.49 -30.96 21.69
N THR A 198 28.20 -30.68 20.64
CA THR A 198 28.09 -29.42 19.89
C THR A 198 27.23 -29.61 18.64
N LEU A 199 26.21 -28.79 18.54
CA LEU A 199 25.40 -28.63 17.36
C LEU A 199 25.90 -27.40 16.63
N SER A 200 26.14 -27.49 15.31
CA SER A 200 26.53 -26.38 14.46
C SER A 200 25.72 -26.36 13.16
N TRP A 201 25.56 -25.20 12.54
CA TRP A 201 24.82 -25.02 11.29
C TRP A 201 25.33 -23.80 10.50
N GLU A 202 24.90 -23.68 9.26
CA GLU A 202 25.18 -22.54 8.41
C GLU A 202 24.11 -21.45 8.58
N ALA A 203 24.51 -20.20 8.40
CA ALA A 203 23.60 -19.05 8.51
C ALA A 203 22.51 -19.09 7.42
N SER A 204 21.28 -18.81 7.82
CA SER A 204 20.18 -18.55 6.90
C SER A 204 19.94 -17.04 6.79
N LYS A 205 19.50 -16.60 5.62
CA LYS A 205 19.20 -15.20 5.35
C LYS A 205 17.98 -14.75 6.18
N TYR A 206 17.95 -13.49 6.60
CA TYR A 206 16.84 -12.86 7.34
C TYR A 206 16.52 -13.44 8.72
N VAL A 207 17.41 -14.22 9.32
CA VAL A 207 17.24 -14.78 10.66
C VAL A 207 17.65 -13.77 11.72
N ILE A 208 16.83 -13.62 12.74
CA ILE A 208 17.15 -12.81 13.93
C ILE A 208 17.75 -13.71 15.02
N CYS A 209 17.18 -14.91 15.17
CA CYS A 209 17.69 -15.88 16.13
C CYS A 209 17.30 -17.30 15.72
N TYR A 210 18.09 -18.28 16.14
CA TYR A 210 17.82 -19.71 16.01
C TYR A 210 17.28 -20.27 17.32
N VAL A 211 16.21 -21.05 17.23
CA VAL A 211 15.63 -21.76 18.39
C VAL A 211 16.05 -23.22 18.32
N VAL A 212 16.84 -23.68 19.30
CA VAL A 212 17.29 -25.07 19.38
C VAL A 212 16.25 -25.87 20.13
N LYS A 213 15.78 -26.97 19.52
CA LYS A 213 14.80 -27.87 20.09
C LYS A 213 15.34 -29.29 20.17
N LYS A 214 15.04 -29.98 21.26
CA LYS A 214 15.32 -31.42 21.48
C LYS A 214 14.00 -32.10 21.84
N ASN A 215 13.63 -33.13 21.08
CA ASN A 215 12.36 -33.86 21.29
C ASN A 215 11.13 -32.95 21.40
N GLY A 216 11.09 -31.88 20.55
CA GLY A 216 10.00 -30.89 20.51
C GLY A 216 10.07 -29.80 21.58
N SER A 217 10.93 -29.92 22.60
CA SER A 217 11.11 -28.90 23.65
C SER A 217 12.24 -27.94 23.29
N THR A 218 12.01 -26.64 23.53
CA THR A 218 13.06 -25.62 23.36
C THR A 218 14.12 -25.79 24.46
N ILE A 219 15.39 -25.92 24.04
CA ILE A 219 16.54 -26.08 24.95
C ILE A 219 17.50 -24.90 24.87
N GLY A 220 17.40 -24.03 23.88
CA GLY A 220 18.26 -22.86 23.77
C GLY A 220 17.93 -21.93 22.59
N PHE A 221 18.65 -20.80 22.58
CA PHE A 221 18.57 -19.78 21.54
C PHE A 221 19.98 -19.36 21.15
N VAL A 222 20.22 -19.17 19.85
CA VAL A 222 21.48 -18.62 19.33
C VAL A 222 21.12 -17.43 18.44
N LYS A 223 21.71 -16.25 18.71
CA LYS A 223 21.49 -15.07 17.89
C LYS A 223 22.10 -15.24 16.51
N ALA A 224 21.48 -14.67 15.49
CA ALA A 224 21.99 -14.76 14.12
C ALA A 224 23.34 -14.03 13.92
N ASP A 225 23.63 -13.02 14.73
CA ASP A 225 24.86 -12.23 14.76
C ASP A 225 25.95 -12.80 15.67
N ALA A 226 25.74 -14.02 16.22
CA ALA A 226 26.78 -14.71 16.99
C ALA A 226 28.01 -14.99 16.12
N ALA A 227 29.21 -14.88 16.73
CA ALA A 227 30.47 -15.11 16.01
C ALA A 227 30.56 -16.52 15.41
N GLU A 228 29.93 -17.50 16.07
CA GLU A 228 29.77 -18.86 15.58
C GLU A 228 28.33 -19.33 15.84
N LEU A 229 27.75 -20.03 14.86
CA LEU A 229 26.40 -20.60 14.98
C LEU A 229 26.50 -22.01 15.55
N VAL A 230 26.71 -22.06 16.85
CA VAL A 230 26.88 -23.31 17.61
C VAL A 230 26.01 -23.31 18.86
N TYR A 231 25.62 -24.48 19.29
CA TYR A 231 24.95 -24.72 20.57
C TYR A 231 25.52 -25.95 21.26
N GLU A 232 25.94 -25.81 22.50
CA GLU A 232 26.42 -26.92 23.32
C GLU A 232 25.29 -27.47 24.18
N ASP A 233 24.96 -28.73 23.97
CA ASP A 233 24.00 -29.44 24.82
C ASP A 233 24.73 -30.25 25.90
N GLU A 234 24.88 -29.63 27.08
CA GLU A 234 25.55 -30.25 28.24
C GLU A 234 24.90 -31.56 28.72
N LEU A 235 23.63 -31.80 28.33
CA LEU A 235 22.87 -32.99 28.68
C LEU A 235 22.97 -34.11 27.63
N MET A 236 23.69 -33.92 26.55
CA MET A 236 24.05 -35.01 25.63
C MET A 236 25.11 -35.87 26.27
N GLN A 237 24.77 -37.13 26.57
CA GLN A 237 25.77 -38.14 26.90
C GLN A 237 26.53 -38.54 25.65
N SER A 238 27.85 -38.56 25.71
CA SER A 238 28.77 -38.99 24.64
C SER A 238 28.58 -40.46 24.31
#